data_5f765eeb40fc9ef37c4c126e3df9dcf7
#
_entry.id   5f765eeb40fc9ef37c4c126e3df9dcf7
#
_cell.length_a   1.000
_cell.length_b   1.000
_cell.length_c   1.000
_cell.angle_alpha   90.00
_cell.angle_beta   90.00
_cell.angle_gamma   90.00
#
_symmetry.space_group_name_H-M   'P 1'
#
loop_
_entity.id
_entity.type
_entity.pdbx_description
1 polymer ?
#
loop_
_entity_poly.entity_id
_entity_poly.type
_entity_poly.pdbx_seq_one_letter_code
_entity_poly.pdbx_strand_id
1 'polypeptide(L)'
;MNVAFIGLGTMGAPMVLNLLQAGHSVTVHNRTREKEAPLVAAGATAAASPHQAAASVDVVITCVSDSPDVESVLLGEQGVIEGARPGTLVIDMSTISPEVTRRVAKTLAEKEIAMIDAPVSGGSEGAQRGTLSIMIGGEAEDVARARPVLTAMGSTLTHIGPIGAGQTTKAINQVIVAGTYWSVAEGMALGLRAGLDMDQVVQAVGSGAAGSWGLTNRSGNMIANEYPLGFRVRLHQKDLAIALEAARSLGLPLPMAAYVEQIENGLIAQGYGDEDISAIARALRSMSGL
;
A
#
# COMPACT_ATOMS: atom_id res chain seq x y z
N MET A 1 -11.80 15.58 13.86
CA MET A 1 -11.85 16.13 12.48
C MET A 1 -12.93 15.38 11.71
N ASN A 2 -13.53 16.02 10.71
CA ASN A 2 -14.42 15.37 9.77
C ASN A 2 -13.57 14.82 8.61
N VAL A 3 -13.63 13.53 8.39
CA VAL A 3 -12.78 12.81 7.44
C VAL A 3 -13.66 12.05 6.44
N ALA A 4 -13.41 12.18 5.16
CA ALA A 4 -13.91 11.22 4.16
C ALA A 4 -12.85 10.15 3.92
N PHE A 5 -13.26 8.89 3.83
CA PHE A 5 -12.36 7.80 3.48
C PHE A 5 -12.92 7.02 2.28
N ILE A 6 -12.14 6.97 1.20
CA ILE A 6 -12.55 6.37 -0.07
C ILE A 6 -11.63 5.19 -0.39
N GLY A 7 -12.24 4.01 -0.52
CA GLY A 7 -11.52 2.77 -0.77
C GLY A 7 -11.42 1.88 0.48
N LEU A 8 -12.37 0.97 0.62
CA LEU A 8 -12.56 0.09 1.78
C LEU A 8 -12.08 -1.34 1.46
N GLY A 9 -10.85 -1.42 0.94
CA GLY A 9 -10.16 -2.69 0.70
C GLY A 9 -9.57 -3.28 1.98
N THR A 10 -8.67 -4.27 1.82
CA THR A 10 -7.96 -4.95 2.91
C THR A 10 -7.21 -3.97 3.82
N MET A 11 -6.71 -2.87 3.25
CA MET A 11 -6.01 -1.82 4.01
C MET A 11 -6.98 -0.76 4.54
N GLY A 12 -7.87 -0.24 3.70
CA GLY A 12 -8.69 0.92 4.04
C GLY A 12 -9.74 0.65 5.12
N ALA A 13 -10.38 -0.53 5.12
CA ALA A 13 -11.39 -0.84 6.14
C ALA A 13 -10.84 -0.80 7.59
N PRO A 14 -9.72 -1.47 7.93
CA PRO A 14 -9.15 -1.34 9.27
C PRO A 14 -8.62 0.07 9.58
N MET A 15 -8.14 0.83 8.58
CA MET A 15 -7.73 2.22 8.78
C MET A 15 -8.90 3.11 9.19
N VAL A 16 -10.09 2.91 8.60
CA VAL A 16 -11.33 3.59 9.01
C VAL A 16 -11.69 3.26 10.46
N LEU A 17 -11.58 2.00 10.88
CA LEU A 17 -11.86 1.61 12.27
C LEU A 17 -10.94 2.33 13.26
N ASN A 18 -9.64 2.45 12.92
CA ASN A 18 -8.68 3.19 13.75
C ASN A 18 -9.03 4.68 13.83
N LEU A 19 -9.48 5.30 12.73
CA LEU A 19 -9.93 6.70 12.73
C LEU A 19 -11.16 6.91 13.63
N LEU A 20 -12.15 6.02 13.55
CA LEU A 20 -13.33 6.05 14.42
C LEU A 20 -12.95 5.88 15.88
N GLN A 21 -12.05 4.94 16.18
CA GLN A 21 -11.55 4.70 17.55
C GLN A 21 -10.77 5.90 18.10
N ALA A 22 -10.08 6.65 17.23
CA ALA A 22 -9.40 7.89 17.59
C ALA A 22 -10.34 9.09 17.75
N GLY A 23 -11.67 8.91 17.58
CA GLY A 23 -12.68 9.94 17.79
C GLY A 23 -12.91 10.87 16.59
N HIS A 24 -12.47 10.47 15.38
CA HIS A 24 -12.80 11.22 14.17
C HIS A 24 -14.21 10.88 13.68
N SER A 25 -14.91 11.86 13.08
CA SER A 25 -16.15 11.63 12.35
C SER A 25 -15.80 11.17 10.94
N VAL A 26 -16.18 9.95 10.56
CA VAL A 26 -15.75 9.37 9.28
C VAL A 26 -16.92 9.14 8.34
N THR A 27 -16.84 9.72 7.14
CA THR A 27 -17.72 9.44 6.01
C THR A 27 -17.01 8.49 5.05
N VAL A 28 -17.64 7.38 4.67
CA VAL A 28 -17.01 6.35 3.85
C VAL A 28 -17.67 6.23 2.48
N HIS A 29 -16.86 5.93 1.46
CA HIS A 29 -17.34 5.54 0.15
C HIS A 29 -16.50 4.41 -0.42
N ASN A 30 -17.15 3.45 -1.07
CA ASN A 30 -16.48 2.38 -1.82
C ASN A 30 -17.27 1.98 -3.07
N ARG A 31 -16.57 1.67 -4.16
CA ARG A 31 -17.20 1.17 -5.41
C ARG A 31 -18.07 -0.07 -5.16
N THR A 32 -17.61 -1.00 -4.34
CA THR A 32 -18.36 -2.16 -3.85
C THR A 32 -19.06 -1.76 -2.55
N ARG A 33 -20.35 -1.41 -2.64
CA ARG A 33 -21.12 -0.77 -1.56
C ARG A 33 -21.28 -1.67 -0.31
N GLU A 34 -21.32 -2.98 -0.49
CA GLU A 34 -21.45 -3.94 0.62
C GLU A 34 -20.32 -3.84 1.65
N LYS A 35 -19.14 -3.36 1.24
CA LYS A 35 -17.99 -3.16 2.13
C LYS A 35 -18.17 -2.01 3.11
N GLU A 36 -19.14 -1.13 2.89
CA GLU A 36 -19.44 -0.01 3.80
C GLU A 36 -20.22 -0.45 5.04
N ALA A 37 -21.08 -1.48 4.91
CA ALA A 37 -22.00 -1.88 5.96
C ALA A 37 -21.34 -2.17 7.32
N PRO A 38 -20.21 -2.90 7.40
CA PRO A 38 -19.52 -3.13 8.69
C PRO A 38 -19.00 -1.83 9.32
N LEU A 39 -18.56 -0.87 8.50
CA LEU A 39 -18.02 0.40 8.98
C LEU A 39 -19.13 1.36 9.42
N VAL A 40 -20.28 1.34 8.74
CA VAL A 40 -21.48 2.05 9.16
C VAL A 40 -21.97 1.51 10.51
N ALA A 41 -21.97 0.19 10.70
CA ALA A 41 -22.29 -0.43 11.99
C ALA A 41 -21.30 -0.03 13.09
N ALA A 42 -20.05 0.31 12.74
CA ALA A 42 -19.03 0.82 13.65
C ALA A 42 -19.10 2.34 13.88
N GLY A 43 -20.04 3.07 13.25
CA GLY A 43 -20.25 4.50 13.46
C GLY A 43 -19.82 5.41 12.31
N ALA A 44 -19.42 4.89 11.15
CA ALA A 44 -19.19 5.69 9.95
C ALA A 44 -20.49 6.08 9.27
N THR A 45 -20.46 7.15 8.46
CA THR A 45 -21.57 7.57 7.59
C THR A 45 -21.24 7.14 6.15
N ALA A 46 -22.17 6.49 5.44
CA ALA A 46 -22.00 6.13 4.04
C ALA A 46 -22.34 7.29 3.11
N ALA A 47 -21.55 7.51 2.06
CA ALA A 47 -21.82 8.46 0.99
C ALA A 47 -22.02 7.75 -0.35
N ALA A 48 -22.89 8.26 -1.22
CA ALA A 48 -23.22 7.61 -2.50
C ALA A 48 -22.09 7.73 -3.54
N SER A 49 -21.24 8.77 -3.43
CA SER A 49 -20.15 9.04 -4.36
C SER A 49 -18.97 9.71 -3.64
N PRO A 50 -17.76 9.74 -4.26
CA PRO A 50 -16.62 10.53 -3.78
C PRO A 50 -16.97 12.01 -3.61
N HIS A 51 -17.70 12.60 -4.56
CA HIS A 51 -18.24 13.96 -4.48
C HIS A 51 -19.01 14.19 -3.18
N GLN A 52 -19.98 13.30 -2.90
CA GLN A 52 -20.80 13.43 -1.70
C GLN A 52 -20.00 13.21 -0.42
N ALA A 53 -19.03 12.28 -0.43
CA ALA A 53 -18.17 12.07 0.71
C ALA A 53 -17.32 13.30 1.04
N ALA A 54 -16.86 14.04 0.03
CA ALA A 54 -15.99 15.21 0.17
C ALA A 54 -16.73 16.51 0.56
N ALA A 55 -18.06 16.58 0.43
CA ALA A 55 -18.81 17.85 0.47
C ALA A 55 -18.73 18.63 1.79
N SER A 56 -18.46 17.99 2.91
CA SER A 56 -18.51 18.62 4.24
C SER A 56 -17.41 18.15 5.19
N VAL A 57 -16.22 17.81 4.65
CA VAL A 57 -15.13 17.31 5.43
C VAL A 57 -13.91 18.23 5.40
N ASP A 58 -13.02 18.09 6.38
CA ASP A 58 -11.75 18.81 6.46
C ASP A 58 -10.67 18.08 5.66
N VAL A 59 -10.75 16.74 5.64
CA VAL A 59 -9.75 15.84 5.06
C VAL A 59 -10.44 14.76 4.25
N VAL A 60 -9.91 14.48 3.05
CA VAL A 60 -10.29 13.32 2.23
C VAL A 60 -9.11 12.37 2.16
N ILE A 61 -9.31 11.11 2.54
CA ILE A 61 -8.30 10.05 2.43
C ILE A 61 -8.70 9.10 1.32
N THR A 62 -7.77 8.78 0.42
CA THR A 62 -7.95 7.74 -0.60
C THR A 62 -7.01 6.57 -0.33
N CYS A 63 -7.52 5.34 -0.49
CA CYS A 63 -6.74 4.10 -0.43
C CYS A 63 -7.32 3.09 -1.42
N VAL A 64 -6.99 3.29 -2.70
CA VAL A 64 -7.51 2.52 -3.84
C VAL A 64 -6.40 1.75 -4.54
N SER A 65 -6.74 1.01 -5.61
CA SER A 65 -5.84 -0.03 -6.11
C SER A 65 -4.70 0.49 -6.97
N ASP A 66 -4.93 1.52 -7.81
CA ASP A 66 -3.96 1.96 -8.82
C ASP A 66 -4.19 3.41 -9.25
N SER A 67 -3.29 3.92 -10.09
CA SER A 67 -3.30 5.29 -10.61
C SER A 67 -4.62 5.67 -11.30
N PRO A 68 -5.20 4.86 -12.21
CA PRO A 68 -6.49 5.17 -12.82
C PRO A 68 -7.65 5.27 -11.81
N ASP A 69 -7.62 4.44 -10.75
CA ASP A 69 -8.64 4.49 -9.70
C ASP A 69 -8.52 5.80 -8.89
N VAL A 70 -7.30 6.27 -8.59
CA VAL A 70 -7.06 7.56 -7.91
C VAL A 70 -7.53 8.73 -8.78
N GLU A 71 -7.17 8.74 -10.07
CA GLU A 71 -7.62 9.78 -10.99
C GLU A 71 -9.16 9.81 -11.10
N SER A 72 -9.80 8.66 -11.23
CA SER A 72 -11.27 8.56 -11.29
C SER A 72 -11.94 9.06 -10.03
N VAL A 73 -11.42 8.68 -8.84
CA VAL A 73 -12.00 9.05 -7.54
C VAL A 73 -11.78 10.53 -7.24
N LEU A 74 -10.62 11.08 -7.59
CA LEU A 74 -10.29 12.46 -7.25
C LEU A 74 -10.77 13.46 -8.32
N LEU A 75 -10.60 13.14 -9.61
CA LEU A 75 -10.79 14.09 -10.72
C LEU A 75 -11.95 13.71 -11.66
N GLY A 76 -12.52 12.50 -11.53
CA GLY A 76 -13.59 12.00 -12.42
C GLY A 76 -14.93 12.69 -12.18
N GLU A 77 -15.90 12.37 -13.02
CA GLU A 77 -17.30 12.72 -12.79
C GLU A 77 -17.77 12.18 -11.44
N GLN A 78 -18.40 13.01 -10.60
CA GLN A 78 -18.70 12.69 -9.20
C GLN A 78 -17.43 12.46 -8.33
N GLY A 79 -16.28 12.93 -8.76
CA GLY A 79 -15.02 12.89 -8.02
C GLY A 79 -14.96 13.88 -6.86
N VAL A 80 -13.90 13.75 -6.06
CA VAL A 80 -13.62 14.62 -4.91
C VAL A 80 -13.55 16.09 -5.32
N ILE A 81 -12.92 16.40 -6.46
CA ILE A 81 -12.74 17.78 -6.97
C ILE A 81 -14.06 18.53 -7.16
N GLU A 82 -15.16 17.83 -7.42
CA GLU A 82 -16.48 18.43 -7.62
C GLU A 82 -17.22 18.66 -6.30
N GLY A 83 -16.84 17.96 -5.23
CA GLY A 83 -17.52 18.04 -3.92
C GLY A 83 -16.73 18.77 -2.84
N ALA A 84 -15.43 18.74 -2.89
CA ALA A 84 -14.54 19.33 -1.89
C ALA A 84 -14.58 20.87 -1.95
N ARG A 85 -14.45 21.50 -0.79
CA ARG A 85 -14.37 22.95 -0.66
C ARG A 85 -12.93 23.44 -0.73
N PRO A 86 -12.71 24.70 -1.15
CA PRO A 86 -11.41 25.35 -0.96
C PRO A 86 -10.87 25.14 0.47
N GLY A 87 -9.61 24.81 0.60
CA GLY A 87 -8.97 24.49 1.87
C GLY A 87 -9.09 23.04 2.34
N THR A 88 -9.86 22.16 1.65
CA THR A 88 -9.87 20.73 1.92
C THR A 88 -8.48 20.12 1.65
N LEU A 89 -8.04 19.18 2.51
CA LEU A 89 -6.80 18.44 2.33
C LEU A 89 -7.09 17.02 1.82
N VAL A 90 -6.51 16.64 0.69
CA VAL A 90 -6.50 15.26 0.17
C VAL A 90 -5.23 14.56 0.65
N ILE A 91 -5.39 13.35 1.19
CA ILE A 91 -4.30 12.45 1.59
C ILE A 91 -4.42 11.17 0.78
N ASP A 92 -3.57 10.98 -0.23
CA ASP A 92 -3.57 9.72 -0.98
C ASP A 92 -2.64 8.70 -0.34
N MET A 93 -3.23 7.65 0.24
CA MET A 93 -2.53 6.53 0.86
C MET A 93 -2.44 5.31 -0.08
N SER A 94 -2.86 5.45 -1.31
CA SER A 94 -2.69 4.45 -2.37
C SER A 94 -1.22 4.32 -2.78
N THR A 95 -0.86 3.23 -3.47
CA THR A 95 0.44 3.13 -4.15
C THR A 95 0.24 3.33 -5.63
N ILE A 96 0.67 4.49 -6.13
CA ILE A 96 0.51 4.95 -7.51
C ILE A 96 1.79 5.57 -8.08
N SER A 97 1.78 5.89 -9.37
CA SER A 97 2.88 6.59 -10.02
C SER A 97 3.17 7.96 -9.37
N PRO A 98 4.44 8.26 -9.02
CA PRO A 98 4.81 9.60 -8.55
C PRO A 98 4.49 10.72 -9.55
N GLU A 99 4.49 10.41 -10.85
CA GLU A 99 4.14 11.38 -11.89
C GLU A 99 2.63 11.67 -11.89
N VAL A 100 1.80 10.62 -11.78
CA VAL A 100 0.35 10.75 -11.65
C VAL A 100 0.01 11.55 -10.40
N THR A 101 0.65 11.26 -9.27
CA THR A 101 0.48 12.01 -8.01
C THR A 101 0.70 13.51 -8.21
N ARG A 102 1.82 13.91 -8.84
CA ARG A 102 2.12 15.32 -9.11
C ARG A 102 1.09 15.97 -10.04
N ARG A 103 0.63 15.23 -11.07
CA ARG A 103 -0.39 15.72 -12.00
C ARG A 103 -1.73 15.95 -11.30
N VAL A 104 -2.18 14.98 -10.51
CA VAL A 104 -3.43 15.06 -9.73
C VAL A 104 -3.37 16.23 -8.74
N ALA A 105 -2.29 16.34 -7.98
CA ALA A 105 -2.10 17.43 -7.01
C ALA A 105 -2.16 18.80 -7.67
N LYS A 106 -1.54 18.96 -8.85
CA LYS A 106 -1.61 20.21 -9.62
C LYS A 106 -3.04 20.56 -10.02
N THR A 107 -3.84 19.59 -10.46
CA THR A 107 -5.24 19.81 -10.86
C THR A 107 -6.10 20.18 -9.65
N LEU A 108 -5.91 19.52 -8.49
CA LEU A 108 -6.61 19.84 -7.25
C LEU A 108 -6.28 21.25 -6.75
N ALA A 109 -5.02 21.68 -6.89
CA ALA A 109 -4.58 23.00 -6.48
C ALA A 109 -5.27 24.15 -7.27
N GLU A 110 -5.73 23.90 -8.51
CA GLU A 110 -6.53 24.87 -9.29
C GLU A 110 -7.91 25.17 -8.64
N LYS A 111 -8.36 24.30 -7.72
CA LYS A 111 -9.57 24.46 -6.91
C LYS A 111 -9.26 24.78 -5.44
N GLU A 112 -8.05 25.20 -5.13
CA GLU A 112 -7.58 25.48 -3.76
C GLU A 112 -7.72 24.25 -2.82
N ILE A 113 -7.58 23.03 -3.37
CA ILE A 113 -7.57 21.76 -2.64
C ILE A 113 -6.11 21.33 -2.52
N ALA A 114 -5.61 21.24 -1.30
CA ALA A 114 -4.26 20.75 -1.03
C ALA A 114 -4.18 19.22 -1.15
N MET A 115 -3.01 18.70 -1.51
CA MET A 115 -2.78 17.24 -1.56
C MET A 115 -1.42 16.87 -1.00
N ILE A 116 -1.38 15.80 -0.22
CA ILE A 116 -0.17 15.05 0.14
C ILE A 116 -0.29 13.60 -0.33
N ASP A 117 0.82 12.98 -0.67
CA ASP A 117 0.92 11.54 -0.89
C ASP A 117 1.49 10.88 0.37
N ALA A 118 0.84 9.81 0.80
CA ALA A 118 1.13 9.17 2.07
C ALA A 118 1.02 7.64 1.98
N PRO A 119 1.66 6.99 1.00
CA PRO A 119 1.66 5.55 0.88
C PRO A 119 2.24 4.87 2.12
N VAL A 120 1.85 3.61 2.33
CA VAL A 120 2.08 2.89 3.58
C VAL A 120 2.87 1.60 3.41
N SER A 121 3.52 1.18 4.49
CA SER A 121 4.15 -0.13 4.65
C SER A 121 3.77 -0.72 6.02
N GLY A 122 3.62 -2.06 6.09
CA GLY A 122 3.24 -2.78 7.31
C GLY A 122 2.14 -3.83 7.10
N GLY A 123 1.65 -3.97 5.86
CA GLY A 123 0.64 -4.98 5.48
C GLY A 123 -0.71 -4.79 6.18
N SER A 124 -1.58 -5.77 6.02
CA SER A 124 -2.89 -5.81 6.67
C SER A 124 -2.78 -5.81 8.20
N GLU A 125 -1.74 -6.44 8.73
CA GLU A 125 -1.47 -6.51 10.17
C GLU A 125 -1.15 -5.13 10.75
N GLY A 126 -0.33 -4.33 10.05
CA GLY A 126 -0.04 -2.96 10.42
C GLY A 126 -1.26 -2.05 10.34
N ALA A 127 -2.09 -2.21 9.30
CA ALA A 127 -3.34 -1.46 9.14
C ALA A 127 -4.33 -1.76 10.29
N GLN A 128 -4.47 -3.03 10.68
CA GLN A 128 -5.35 -3.43 11.79
C GLN A 128 -4.90 -2.87 13.13
N ARG A 129 -3.60 -2.86 13.39
CA ARG A 129 -3.02 -2.39 14.67
C ARG A 129 -2.80 -0.87 14.72
N GLY A 130 -3.00 -0.13 13.63
CA GLY A 130 -2.66 1.30 13.56
C GLY A 130 -1.15 1.57 13.66
N THR A 131 -0.32 0.64 13.20
CA THR A 131 1.15 0.70 13.31
C THR A 131 1.87 0.82 11.97
N LEU A 132 1.18 1.37 10.96
CA LEU A 132 1.76 1.56 9.64
C LEU A 132 2.97 2.51 9.67
N SER A 133 3.94 2.23 8.81
CA SER A 133 4.95 3.21 8.41
C SER A 133 4.40 4.01 7.24
N ILE A 134 4.30 5.33 7.38
CA ILE A 134 3.69 6.25 6.42
C ILE A 134 4.79 7.15 5.85
N MET A 135 4.95 7.10 4.52
CA MET A 135 5.96 7.84 3.77
C MET A 135 5.29 9.05 3.13
N ILE A 136 5.62 10.27 3.57
CA ILE A 136 4.82 11.45 3.25
C ILE A 136 5.57 12.37 2.30
N GLY A 137 4.92 12.74 1.20
CA GLY A 137 5.33 13.80 0.29
C GLY A 137 4.29 14.93 0.27
N GLY A 138 4.74 16.18 0.27
CA GLY A 138 3.87 17.35 0.21
C GLY A 138 4.45 18.54 0.97
N GLU A 139 3.72 19.64 1.03
CA GLU A 139 4.12 20.83 1.77
C GLU A 139 4.09 20.58 3.29
N ALA A 140 5.06 21.13 4.01
CA ALA A 140 5.23 20.89 5.45
C ALA A 140 4.00 21.31 6.28
N GLU A 141 3.31 22.35 5.87
CA GLU A 141 2.09 22.84 6.50
C GLU A 141 0.94 21.81 6.36
N ASP A 142 0.76 21.26 5.17
CA ASP A 142 -0.27 20.25 4.89
C ASP A 142 0.04 18.93 5.62
N VAL A 143 1.31 18.54 5.69
CA VAL A 143 1.76 17.39 6.50
C VAL A 143 1.45 17.61 7.98
N ALA A 144 1.66 18.81 8.51
CA ALA A 144 1.30 19.14 9.89
C ALA A 144 -0.21 19.06 10.13
N ARG A 145 -1.03 19.53 9.18
CA ARG A 145 -2.51 19.41 9.21
C ARG A 145 -2.98 17.96 9.17
N ALA A 146 -2.30 17.10 8.39
CA ALA A 146 -2.62 15.69 8.27
C ALA A 146 -2.26 14.86 9.51
N ARG A 147 -1.30 15.31 10.32
CA ARG A 147 -0.75 14.54 11.44
C ARG A 147 -1.79 13.93 12.38
N PRO A 148 -2.85 14.63 12.80
CA PRO A 148 -3.86 14.05 13.72
C PRO A 148 -4.56 12.80 13.17
N VAL A 149 -4.83 12.75 11.84
CA VAL A 149 -5.46 11.59 11.21
C VAL A 149 -4.43 10.50 10.88
N LEU A 150 -3.21 10.87 10.48
CA LEU A 150 -2.16 9.90 10.16
C LEU A 150 -1.70 9.13 11.41
N THR A 151 -1.60 9.77 12.58
CA THR A 151 -1.22 9.12 13.84
C THR A 151 -2.23 8.09 14.34
N ALA A 152 -3.48 8.16 13.91
CA ALA A 152 -4.47 7.13 14.20
C ALA A 152 -4.21 5.82 13.43
N MET A 153 -3.49 5.89 12.31
CA MET A 153 -3.30 4.76 11.39
C MET A 153 -1.85 4.25 11.36
N GLY A 154 -0.89 5.04 11.82
CA GLY A 154 0.52 4.70 11.75
C GLY A 154 1.34 5.17 12.93
N SER A 155 2.36 4.38 13.29
CA SER A 155 3.31 4.69 14.38
C SER A 155 4.57 5.42 13.90
N THR A 156 4.89 5.32 12.61
CA THR A 156 6.06 5.97 12.00
C THR A 156 5.60 6.86 10.85
N LEU A 157 5.72 8.16 11.03
CA LEU A 157 5.35 9.17 10.04
C LEU A 157 6.60 9.92 9.60
N THR A 158 7.02 9.72 8.35
CA THR A 158 8.24 10.33 7.81
C THR A 158 7.90 11.26 6.66
N HIS A 159 8.11 12.56 6.85
CA HIS A 159 8.04 13.55 5.76
C HIS A 159 9.35 13.50 4.97
N ILE A 160 9.27 13.12 3.70
CA ILE A 160 10.42 12.86 2.83
C ILE A 160 10.79 14.10 2.02
N GLY A 161 9.78 14.86 1.55
CA GLY A 161 10.01 16.00 0.65
C GLY A 161 8.72 16.46 -0.03
N PRO A 162 8.81 17.11 -1.20
CA PRO A 162 7.63 17.62 -1.90
C PRO A 162 6.71 16.51 -2.39
N ILE A 163 5.56 16.91 -2.93
CA ILE A 163 4.55 15.99 -3.50
C ILE A 163 5.17 14.97 -4.48
N GLY A 164 4.82 13.69 -4.32
CA GLY A 164 5.38 12.55 -5.04
C GLY A 164 6.62 11.93 -4.37
N ALA A 165 7.19 12.55 -3.33
CA ALA A 165 8.34 11.99 -2.60
C ALA A 165 7.95 10.74 -1.79
N GLY A 166 6.75 10.70 -1.23
CA GLY A 166 6.20 9.52 -0.55
C GLY A 166 6.06 8.34 -1.51
N GLN A 167 5.46 8.55 -2.69
CA GLN A 167 5.31 7.50 -3.71
C GLN A 167 6.66 7.00 -4.23
N THR A 168 7.63 7.91 -4.44
CA THR A 168 8.99 7.52 -4.82
C THR A 168 9.63 6.66 -3.72
N THR A 169 9.45 7.02 -2.45
CA THR A 169 9.93 6.23 -1.31
C THR A 169 9.22 4.88 -1.24
N LYS A 170 7.93 4.83 -1.54
CA LYS A 170 7.20 3.56 -1.63
C LYS A 170 7.74 2.67 -2.76
N ALA A 171 8.07 3.23 -3.92
CA ALA A 171 8.71 2.50 -5.01
C ALA A 171 10.06 1.89 -4.55
N ILE A 172 10.89 2.64 -3.83
CA ILE A 172 12.13 2.15 -3.22
C ILE A 172 11.85 0.99 -2.26
N ASN A 173 10.84 1.14 -1.37
CA ASN A 173 10.43 0.08 -0.46
C ASN A 173 10.06 -1.21 -1.22
N GLN A 174 9.30 -1.11 -2.31
CA GLN A 174 8.85 -2.28 -3.06
C GLN A 174 10.00 -2.98 -3.80
N VAL A 175 10.96 -2.24 -4.32
CA VAL A 175 12.20 -2.80 -4.89
C VAL A 175 12.98 -3.62 -3.83
N ILE A 176 13.12 -3.10 -2.62
CA ILE A 176 13.81 -3.79 -1.51
C ILE A 176 13.01 -5.04 -1.09
N VAL A 177 11.68 -4.94 -0.99
CA VAL A 177 10.79 -6.07 -0.68
C VAL A 177 10.95 -7.18 -1.72
N ALA A 178 10.95 -6.84 -3.02
CA ALA A 178 11.15 -7.81 -4.11
C ALA A 178 12.42 -8.64 -3.93
N GLY A 179 13.57 -7.97 -3.76
CA GLY A 179 14.84 -8.64 -3.55
C GLY A 179 14.87 -9.49 -2.28
N THR A 180 14.31 -8.95 -1.19
CA THR A 180 14.24 -9.66 0.09
C THR A 180 13.44 -10.95 -0.01
N TYR A 181 12.22 -10.89 -0.57
CA TYR A 181 11.34 -12.08 -0.66
C TYR A 181 11.92 -13.14 -1.60
N TRP A 182 12.52 -12.72 -2.71
CA TRP A 182 13.20 -13.65 -3.60
C TRP A 182 14.37 -14.35 -2.91
N SER A 183 15.25 -13.59 -2.24
CA SER A 183 16.41 -14.17 -1.52
C SER A 183 15.98 -15.08 -0.37
N VAL A 184 14.92 -14.74 0.37
CA VAL A 184 14.35 -15.62 1.41
C VAL A 184 13.85 -16.92 0.78
N ALA A 185 13.12 -16.87 -0.35
CA ALA A 185 12.64 -18.06 -1.04
C ALA A 185 13.79 -18.98 -1.48
N GLU A 186 14.87 -18.42 -2.04
CA GLU A 186 16.09 -19.19 -2.40
C GLU A 186 16.73 -19.86 -1.17
N GLY A 187 16.87 -19.11 -0.07
CA GLY A 187 17.43 -19.64 1.18
C GLY A 187 16.58 -20.78 1.76
N MET A 188 15.25 -20.63 1.76
CA MET A 188 14.34 -21.68 2.23
C MET A 188 14.40 -22.93 1.33
N ALA A 189 14.45 -22.77 0.01
CA ALA A 189 14.57 -23.89 -0.93
C ALA A 189 15.90 -24.64 -0.76
N LEU A 190 17.01 -23.92 -0.55
CA LEU A 190 18.31 -24.52 -0.29
C LEU A 190 18.30 -25.37 0.99
N GLY A 191 17.75 -24.84 2.09
CA GLY A 191 17.65 -25.56 3.36
C GLY A 191 16.77 -26.80 3.27
N LEU A 192 15.62 -26.71 2.62
CA LEU A 192 14.71 -27.85 2.37
C LEU A 192 15.40 -28.95 1.57
N ARG A 193 16.13 -28.60 0.53
CA ARG A 193 16.91 -29.57 -0.29
C ARG A 193 18.05 -30.21 0.48
N ALA A 194 18.67 -29.47 1.39
CA ALA A 194 19.73 -29.97 2.26
C ALA A 194 19.20 -30.85 3.40
N GLY A 195 17.88 -30.97 3.58
CA GLY A 195 17.25 -31.75 4.65
C GLY A 195 17.46 -31.16 6.04
N LEU A 196 17.61 -29.83 6.13
CA LEU A 196 17.82 -29.14 7.40
C LEU A 196 16.51 -28.94 8.15
N ASP A 197 16.63 -28.82 9.48
CA ASP A 197 15.54 -28.31 10.32
C ASP A 197 15.35 -26.80 10.04
N MET A 198 14.29 -26.48 9.31
CA MET A 198 14.07 -25.13 8.82
C MET A 198 13.71 -24.13 9.91
N ASP A 199 13.12 -24.56 11.03
CA ASP A 199 12.84 -23.69 12.17
C ASP A 199 14.14 -23.23 12.83
N GLN A 200 15.10 -24.17 13.00
CA GLN A 200 16.43 -23.82 13.51
C GLN A 200 17.22 -22.95 12.53
N VAL A 201 17.11 -23.19 11.23
CA VAL A 201 17.75 -22.34 10.21
C VAL A 201 17.22 -20.92 10.30
N VAL A 202 15.89 -20.72 10.29
CA VAL A 202 15.28 -19.38 10.40
C VAL A 202 15.68 -18.68 11.69
N GLN A 203 15.69 -19.39 12.83
CA GLN A 203 16.14 -18.85 14.11
C GLN A 203 17.60 -18.39 14.03
N ALA A 204 18.48 -19.23 13.47
CA ALA A 204 19.91 -18.94 13.41
C ALA A 204 20.25 -17.72 12.55
N VAL A 205 19.60 -17.56 11.38
CA VAL A 205 19.92 -16.48 10.45
C VAL A 205 19.08 -15.21 10.71
N GLY A 206 17.96 -15.34 11.41
CA GLY A 206 16.99 -14.25 11.61
C GLY A 206 17.50 -13.09 12.47
N SER A 207 18.41 -13.36 13.41
CA SER A 207 19.02 -12.35 14.27
C SER A 207 20.29 -11.71 13.67
N GLY A 208 20.78 -12.23 12.54
CA GLY A 208 22.00 -11.77 11.87
C GLY A 208 21.73 -10.82 10.71
N ALA A 209 22.74 -10.63 9.88
CA ALA A 209 22.71 -9.74 8.71
C ALA A 209 21.65 -10.12 7.66
N ALA A 210 21.19 -11.37 7.63
CA ALA A 210 20.12 -11.85 6.76
C ALA A 210 18.71 -11.55 7.31
N GLY A 211 18.60 -11.02 8.54
CA GLY A 211 17.33 -10.71 9.19
C GLY A 211 16.49 -9.72 8.38
N SER A 212 15.21 -10.00 8.24
CA SER A 212 14.23 -9.14 7.58
C SER A 212 12.83 -9.47 8.04
N TRP A 213 11.90 -8.50 7.86
CA TRP A 213 10.49 -8.75 8.15
C TRP A 213 9.94 -9.95 7.32
N GLY A 214 10.35 -10.05 6.05
CA GLY A 214 9.96 -11.15 5.17
C GLY A 214 10.46 -12.51 5.68
N LEU A 215 11.70 -12.60 6.12
CA LEU A 215 12.25 -13.82 6.73
C LEU A 215 11.47 -14.19 7.99
N THR A 216 11.26 -13.25 8.91
CA THR A 216 10.62 -13.53 10.19
C THR A 216 9.14 -13.92 10.05
N ASN A 217 8.41 -13.28 9.12
CA ASN A 217 6.95 -13.38 9.08
C ASN A 217 6.40 -14.18 7.89
N ARG A 218 7.24 -14.56 6.92
CA ARG A 218 6.81 -15.24 5.68
C ARG A 218 7.61 -16.48 5.31
N SER A 219 8.77 -16.72 5.93
CA SER A 219 9.54 -17.95 5.68
C SER A 219 8.74 -19.22 5.99
N GLY A 220 7.94 -19.21 7.07
CA GLY A 220 7.06 -20.33 7.41
C GLY A 220 6.07 -20.67 6.30
N ASN A 221 5.49 -19.66 5.65
CA ASN A 221 4.60 -19.85 4.50
C ASN A 221 5.35 -20.51 3.32
N MET A 222 6.57 -20.06 3.05
CA MET A 222 7.41 -20.58 1.98
C MET A 222 7.84 -22.03 2.26
N ILE A 223 8.14 -22.35 3.51
CA ILE A 223 8.50 -23.71 3.96
C ILE A 223 7.29 -24.65 3.83
N ALA A 224 6.12 -24.25 4.34
CA ALA A 224 4.88 -25.03 4.30
C ALA A 224 4.26 -25.10 2.90
N ASN A 225 4.66 -24.27 1.95
CA ASN A 225 4.01 -24.10 0.64
C ASN A 225 2.54 -23.66 0.77
N GLU A 226 2.23 -22.82 1.75
CA GLU A 226 0.92 -22.28 2.03
C GLU A 226 1.01 -20.73 2.09
N TYR A 227 0.14 -20.02 1.38
CA TYR A 227 0.30 -18.57 1.16
C TYR A 227 -0.95 -17.78 1.53
N PRO A 228 -1.34 -17.81 2.84
CA PRO A 228 -2.50 -17.04 3.31
C PRO A 228 -2.30 -15.55 3.08
N LEU A 229 -3.37 -14.90 2.63
CA LEU A 229 -3.32 -13.54 2.15
C LEU A 229 -2.89 -12.53 3.24
N GLY A 230 -1.80 -11.85 2.96
CA GLY A 230 -1.38 -10.60 3.64
C GLY A 230 -1.27 -9.47 2.62
N PHE A 231 -0.45 -9.66 1.57
CA PHE A 231 -0.29 -8.72 0.47
C PHE A 231 -0.23 -9.46 -0.87
N ARG A 232 -1.12 -9.12 -1.80
CA ARG A 232 -1.31 -9.90 -3.04
C ARG A 232 -0.15 -9.77 -4.01
N VAL A 233 0.22 -10.89 -4.65
CA VAL A 233 1.20 -10.93 -5.76
C VAL A 233 0.88 -9.89 -6.83
N ARG A 234 -0.38 -9.82 -7.32
CA ARG A 234 -0.77 -8.88 -8.38
C ARG A 234 -0.59 -7.40 -7.99
N LEU A 235 -0.72 -7.07 -6.70
CA LEU A 235 -0.53 -5.70 -6.21
C LEU A 235 0.96 -5.37 -6.07
N HIS A 236 1.80 -6.34 -5.69
CA HIS A 236 3.24 -6.14 -5.66
C HIS A 236 3.81 -6.03 -7.08
N GLN A 237 3.35 -6.88 -8.01
CA GLN A 237 3.70 -6.79 -9.42
C GLN A 237 3.38 -5.39 -10.00
N LYS A 238 2.17 -4.86 -9.73
CA LYS A 238 1.80 -3.49 -10.09
C LYS A 238 2.76 -2.46 -9.48
N ASP A 239 3.10 -2.61 -8.20
CA ASP A 239 4.02 -1.70 -7.50
C ASP A 239 5.43 -1.74 -8.12
N LEU A 240 5.90 -2.93 -8.53
CA LEU A 240 7.16 -3.07 -9.26
C LEU A 240 7.11 -2.43 -10.65
N ALA A 241 6.00 -2.55 -11.37
CA ALA A 241 5.81 -1.88 -12.66
C ALA A 241 5.93 -0.34 -12.50
N ILE A 242 5.34 0.23 -11.45
CA ILE A 242 5.48 1.66 -11.10
C ILE A 242 6.94 2.00 -10.82
N ALA A 243 7.64 1.19 -10.02
CA ALA A 243 9.04 1.44 -9.68
C ALA A 243 9.96 1.35 -10.91
N LEU A 244 9.74 0.38 -11.79
CA LEU A 244 10.49 0.22 -13.04
C LEU A 244 10.26 1.38 -14.02
N GLU A 245 9.03 1.88 -14.10
CA GLU A 245 8.71 3.05 -14.93
C GLU A 245 9.39 4.32 -14.38
N ALA A 246 9.30 4.54 -13.08
CA ALA A 246 9.99 5.65 -12.41
C ALA A 246 11.52 5.57 -12.61
N ALA A 247 12.10 4.38 -12.50
CA ALA A 247 13.53 4.18 -12.73
C ALA A 247 13.92 4.43 -14.20
N ARG A 248 13.07 3.99 -15.16
CA ARG A 248 13.30 4.23 -16.60
C ARG A 248 13.33 5.71 -16.91
N SER A 249 12.45 6.51 -16.33
CA SER A 249 12.43 7.97 -16.51
C SER A 249 13.71 8.67 -15.99
N LEU A 250 14.39 8.02 -15.03
CA LEU A 250 15.66 8.50 -14.45
C LEU A 250 16.91 7.86 -15.11
N GLY A 251 16.74 6.99 -16.11
CA GLY A 251 17.83 6.24 -16.73
C GLY A 251 18.52 5.23 -15.80
N LEU A 252 17.83 4.76 -14.74
CA LEU A 252 18.37 3.85 -13.74
C LEU A 252 17.93 2.41 -14.01
N PRO A 253 18.86 1.42 -14.15
CA PRO A 253 18.49 0.03 -14.25
C PRO A 253 18.14 -0.57 -12.87
N LEU A 254 17.08 -1.37 -12.80
CA LEU A 254 16.66 -2.14 -11.62
C LEU A 254 16.54 -3.63 -11.97
N PRO A 255 17.66 -4.36 -12.20
CA PRO A 255 17.63 -5.72 -12.73
C PRO A 255 16.91 -6.72 -11.80
N MET A 256 17.09 -6.64 -10.48
CA MET A 256 16.41 -7.53 -9.52
C MET A 256 14.88 -7.28 -9.52
N ALA A 257 14.45 -6.04 -9.49
CA ALA A 257 13.03 -5.71 -9.53
C ALA A 257 12.37 -6.17 -10.83
N ALA A 258 13.06 -6.01 -11.97
CA ALA A 258 12.59 -6.49 -13.27
C ALA A 258 12.50 -8.02 -13.31
N TYR A 259 13.47 -8.73 -12.75
CA TYR A 259 13.43 -10.19 -12.66
C TYR A 259 12.24 -10.68 -11.82
N VAL A 260 12.06 -10.11 -10.63
CA VAL A 260 10.95 -10.48 -9.73
C VAL A 260 9.60 -10.15 -10.36
N GLU A 261 9.46 -9.00 -11.02
CA GLU A 261 8.25 -8.60 -11.74
C GLU A 261 7.85 -9.65 -12.80
N GLN A 262 8.82 -10.20 -13.56
CA GLN A 262 8.56 -11.25 -14.55
C GLN A 262 8.16 -12.59 -13.90
N ILE A 263 8.74 -12.94 -12.76
CA ILE A 263 8.32 -14.12 -11.98
C ILE A 263 6.87 -13.95 -11.51
N GLU A 264 6.52 -12.78 -10.97
CA GLU A 264 5.16 -12.51 -10.50
C GLU A 264 4.13 -12.49 -11.64
N ASN A 265 4.49 -11.98 -12.83
CA ASN A 265 3.68 -12.10 -14.02
C ASN A 265 3.36 -13.57 -14.35
N GLY A 266 4.36 -14.45 -14.26
CA GLY A 266 4.18 -15.88 -14.43
C GLY A 266 3.24 -16.51 -13.40
N LEU A 267 3.35 -16.11 -12.13
CA LEU A 267 2.45 -16.57 -11.06
C LEU A 267 1.00 -16.09 -11.27
N ILE A 268 0.81 -14.84 -11.70
CA ILE A 268 -0.50 -14.28 -12.03
C ILE A 268 -1.15 -15.06 -13.18
N ALA A 269 -0.39 -15.37 -14.24
CA ALA A 269 -0.87 -16.15 -15.38
C ALA A 269 -1.29 -17.59 -14.98
N GLN A 270 -0.68 -18.15 -13.93
CA GLN A 270 -1.01 -19.46 -13.36
C GLN A 270 -2.19 -19.40 -12.35
N GLY A 271 -2.76 -18.22 -12.08
CA GLY A 271 -3.89 -18.05 -11.17
C GLY A 271 -3.53 -17.72 -9.71
N TYR A 272 -2.25 -17.53 -9.38
CA TYR A 272 -1.77 -17.26 -8.01
C TYR A 272 -1.72 -15.76 -7.67
N GLY A 273 -2.25 -14.88 -8.51
CA GLY A 273 -2.20 -13.43 -8.33
C GLY A 273 -2.88 -12.91 -7.05
N ASP A 274 -3.80 -13.68 -6.46
CA ASP A 274 -4.52 -13.32 -5.22
C ASP A 274 -3.91 -13.93 -3.95
N GLU A 275 -2.86 -14.76 -4.08
CA GLU A 275 -2.10 -15.25 -2.94
C GLU A 275 -1.17 -14.16 -2.36
N ASP A 276 -0.63 -14.42 -1.16
CA ASP A 276 0.41 -13.56 -0.56
C ASP A 276 1.69 -13.53 -1.39
N ILE A 277 2.43 -12.41 -1.39
CA ILE A 277 3.68 -12.26 -2.16
C ILE A 277 4.73 -13.34 -1.83
N SER A 278 4.66 -13.99 -0.67
CA SER A 278 5.50 -15.13 -0.34
C SER A 278 5.29 -16.32 -1.30
N ALA A 279 4.20 -16.33 -2.07
CA ALA A 279 3.96 -17.30 -3.15
C ALA A 279 5.01 -17.24 -4.27
N ILE A 280 5.89 -16.23 -4.29
CA ILE A 280 7.08 -16.21 -5.15
C ILE A 280 7.93 -17.50 -5.00
N ALA A 281 7.90 -18.14 -3.82
CA ALA A 281 8.54 -19.42 -3.56
C ALA A 281 7.97 -20.56 -4.42
N ARG A 282 6.71 -20.47 -4.93
CA ARG A 282 6.15 -21.46 -5.88
C ARG A 282 6.97 -21.55 -7.15
N ALA A 283 7.39 -20.39 -7.69
CA ALA A 283 8.20 -20.36 -8.90
C ALA A 283 9.53 -21.12 -8.68
N LEU A 284 10.18 -20.87 -7.55
CA LEU A 284 11.44 -21.52 -7.23
C LEU A 284 11.27 -23.03 -6.97
N ARG A 285 10.19 -23.42 -6.26
CA ARG A 285 9.86 -24.85 -6.08
C ARG A 285 9.63 -25.55 -7.41
N SER A 286 8.90 -24.93 -8.34
CA SER A 286 8.68 -25.46 -9.68
C SER A 286 10.00 -25.63 -10.45
N MET A 287 10.90 -24.66 -10.39
CA MET A 287 12.22 -24.71 -11.04
C MET A 287 13.14 -25.80 -10.42
N SER A 288 12.91 -26.14 -9.15
CA SER A 288 13.77 -27.04 -8.37
C SER A 288 13.21 -28.45 -8.23
N GLY A 289 11.95 -28.68 -8.62
CA GLY A 289 11.25 -29.95 -8.38
C GLY A 289 11.06 -30.26 -6.87
N LEU A 290 10.73 -29.25 -6.06
CA LEU A 290 10.43 -29.34 -4.62
C LEU A 290 8.92 -29.46 -4.39
#